data_3dccc14739f353c93958466876ea06ff
#
_entry.id   3dccc14739f353c93958466876ea06ff
#
_cell.length_a   1.000
_cell.length_b   1.000
_cell.length_c   1.000
_cell.angle_alpha   90.00
_cell.angle_beta   90.00
_cell.angle_gamma   90.00
#
_symmetry.space_group_name_H-M   'P 1'
#
loop_
_entity.id
_entity.type
_entity.pdbx_description
1 polymer ?
#
loop_
_entity_poly.entity_id
_entity_poly.type
_entity_poly.pdbx_seq_one_letter_code
_entity_poly.pdbx_strand_id
1 'polypeptide(L)'
;MQTIDQFNFAGKKAFVRVDFNVPLDENFNITDDNRIRAALPTLKKILSDGGSIIIGSHLGRPKGATDKFSLKHIVAHVSKVLGVEVQFANDCMGEEAVAKSAALKPGEALLLENLRFYAEEEGKPRGLAEDATDEEKAAAKKAVKASQKEFTKKLASYADCYVNDAFGTAHRAHASTALIADYFDTDNKMFGYLMEKEVTAVDKILNDIKRPFTAIMGGSKVSSKIEIIENLLSKVDNLIITGGMTFTFTKALGGKIGSSICEDDKMPLALELIEKAKKNNVKLIIAVDAKIADSFSNDANTQFVDDDVIPDGWSGLDIGPKTEEIYAKVIKESKTILWNGPTGVFEFENFSHGSKSVGEAIVEATKNGAFSLVGGGDSVACVNKFGLADGVSYVSTGGGALLEAIEGKVLPGIAAIKG
;
A
#
# COMPACT_ATOMS: atom_id res chain seq x y z
N MET A 1 11.50 15.76 15.88
CA MET A 1 11.83 15.07 14.61
C MET A 1 12.19 16.12 13.57
N GLN A 2 13.34 15.98 12.91
CA GLN A 2 13.70 16.82 11.77
C GLN A 2 13.13 16.25 10.49
N THR A 3 12.77 17.12 9.54
CA THR A 3 12.43 16.68 8.19
C THR A 3 13.70 16.41 7.39
N ILE A 4 13.59 15.68 6.31
CA ILE A 4 14.71 15.40 5.42
C ILE A 4 15.28 16.69 4.79
N ASP A 5 14.44 17.69 4.54
CA ASP A 5 14.90 19.00 4.03
C ASP A 5 15.73 19.77 5.06
N GLN A 6 15.40 19.66 6.33
CA GLN A 6 16.08 20.34 7.41
C GLN A 6 17.42 19.71 7.79
N PHE A 7 17.57 18.42 7.50
CA PHE A 7 18.76 17.65 7.88
C PHE A 7 19.89 17.86 6.85
N ASN A 8 21.10 18.13 7.36
CA ASN A 8 22.28 18.24 6.52
C ASN A 8 23.08 16.93 6.58
N PHE A 9 23.13 16.23 5.45
CA PHE A 9 23.83 14.94 5.34
C PHE A 9 25.32 15.07 5.06
N ALA A 10 25.86 16.27 4.92
CA ALA A 10 27.28 16.48 4.62
C ALA A 10 28.19 15.70 5.59
N GLY A 11 29.05 14.85 5.03
CA GLY A 11 29.99 14.02 5.80
C GLY A 11 29.35 12.89 6.59
N LYS A 12 28.06 12.65 6.44
CA LYS A 12 27.32 11.62 7.16
C LYS A 12 27.03 10.42 6.29
N LYS A 13 26.97 9.24 6.91
CA LYS A 13 26.51 8.00 6.28
C LYS A 13 25.06 7.78 6.70
N ALA A 14 24.17 7.68 5.73
CA ALA A 14 22.74 7.44 5.97
C ALA A 14 22.38 6.00 5.61
N PHE A 15 21.76 5.28 6.54
CA PHE A 15 21.07 4.04 6.21
C PHE A 15 19.69 4.41 5.70
N VAL A 16 19.39 4.11 4.44
CA VAL A 16 18.11 4.41 3.82
C VAL A 16 17.37 3.11 3.55
N ARG A 17 16.26 2.91 4.26
CA ARG A 17 15.37 1.76 3.99
C ARG A 17 14.42 2.14 2.86
N VAL A 18 14.60 1.50 1.72
CA VAL A 18 13.79 1.70 0.53
C VAL A 18 12.96 0.45 0.24
N ASP A 19 12.00 0.58 -0.66
CA ASP A 19 11.24 -0.54 -1.20
C ASP A 19 11.65 -0.76 -2.66
N PHE A 20 12.67 -1.59 -2.85
CA PHE A 20 13.15 -2.00 -4.17
C PHE A 20 12.64 -3.40 -4.54
N ASN A 21 11.49 -3.77 -3.99
CA ASN A 21 10.80 -5.01 -4.35
C ASN A 21 10.11 -4.84 -5.72
N VAL A 22 10.93 -4.88 -6.76
CA VAL A 22 10.47 -4.67 -8.15
C VAL A 22 10.29 -6.02 -8.86
N PRO A 23 9.36 -6.09 -9.83
CA PRO A 23 9.18 -7.32 -10.60
C PRO A 23 10.33 -7.52 -11.58
N LEU A 24 10.83 -8.76 -11.63
CA LEU A 24 11.87 -9.19 -12.54
C LEU A 24 11.31 -10.26 -13.50
N ASP A 25 11.74 -10.24 -14.75
CA ASP A 25 11.43 -11.29 -15.72
C ASP A 25 12.34 -12.52 -15.53
N GLU A 26 12.19 -13.52 -16.38
CA GLU A 26 12.99 -14.76 -16.35
C GLU A 26 14.51 -14.52 -16.50
N ASN A 27 14.88 -13.41 -17.14
CA ASN A 27 16.27 -13.01 -17.37
C ASN A 27 16.76 -11.97 -16.37
N PHE A 28 16.04 -11.78 -15.25
CA PHE A 28 16.32 -10.80 -14.22
C PHE A 28 16.28 -9.34 -14.68
N ASN A 29 15.57 -9.05 -15.77
CA ASN A 29 15.32 -7.68 -16.18
C ASN A 29 14.18 -7.09 -15.38
N ILE A 30 14.33 -5.83 -14.97
CA ILE A 30 13.29 -5.11 -14.26
C ILE A 30 12.17 -4.75 -15.26
N THR A 31 10.95 -5.20 -14.98
CA THR A 31 9.78 -4.93 -15.84
C THR A 31 9.01 -3.68 -15.42
N ASP A 32 9.21 -3.20 -14.18
CA ASP A 32 8.62 -1.97 -13.65
C ASP A 32 9.58 -1.41 -12.59
N ASP A 33 10.11 -0.21 -12.82
CA ASP A 33 11.07 0.44 -11.92
C ASP A 33 10.46 1.59 -11.10
N ASN A 34 9.14 1.70 -11.05
CA ASN A 34 8.47 2.81 -10.37
C ASN A 34 8.89 2.96 -8.90
N ARG A 35 9.08 1.86 -8.20
CA ARG A 35 9.51 1.88 -6.78
C ARG A 35 10.93 2.42 -6.63
N ILE A 36 11.81 2.07 -7.56
CA ILE A 36 13.19 2.59 -7.55
C ILE A 36 13.15 4.10 -7.81
N ARG A 37 12.40 4.54 -8.82
CA ARG A 37 12.29 5.97 -9.14
C ARG A 37 11.65 6.78 -8.03
N ALA A 38 10.71 6.19 -7.31
CA ALA A 38 10.05 6.86 -6.17
C ALA A 38 11.02 7.18 -5.03
N ALA A 39 12.09 6.41 -4.87
CA ALA A 39 13.12 6.63 -3.85
C ALA A 39 14.21 7.63 -4.26
N LEU A 40 14.30 7.95 -5.56
CA LEU A 40 15.38 8.81 -6.06
C LEU A 40 15.46 10.20 -5.40
N PRO A 41 14.35 10.92 -5.17
CA PRO A 41 14.43 12.22 -4.51
C PRO A 41 15.17 12.17 -3.16
N THR A 42 14.89 11.17 -2.35
CA THR A 42 15.55 10.94 -1.05
C THR A 42 17.03 10.64 -1.24
N LEU A 43 17.37 9.71 -2.12
CA LEU A 43 18.75 9.32 -2.36
C LEU A 43 19.57 10.49 -2.94
N LYS A 44 19.01 11.24 -3.87
CA LYS A 44 19.67 12.40 -4.47
C LYS A 44 19.88 13.53 -3.48
N LYS A 45 18.94 13.77 -2.56
CA LYS A 45 19.11 14.77 -1.50
C LYS A 45 20.34 14.47 -0.65
N ILE A 46 20.49 13.22 -0.22
CA ILE A 46 21.61 12.80 0.63
C ILE A 46 22.94 12.99 -0.10
N LEU A 47 23.02 12.54 -1.36
CA LEU A 47 24.23 12.68 -2.17
C LEU A 47 24.56 14.14 -2.47
N SER A 48 23.56 14.96 -2.77
CA SER A 48 23.75 16.39 -3.08
C SER A 48 24.24 17.19 -1.90
N ASP A 49 23.91 16.79 -0.68
CA ASP A 49 24.44 17.40 0.56
C ASP A 49 25.90 17.01 0.83
N GLY A 50 26.43 16.03 0.11
CA GLY A 50 27.75 15.47 0.39
C GLY A 50 27.75 14.31 1.38
N GLY A 51 26.61 13.65 1.54
CA GLY A 51 26.47 12.43 2.30
C GLY A 51 26.80 11.19 1.49
N SER A 52 26.87 10.05 2.15
CA SER A 52 26.95 8.72 1.53
C SER A 52 25.77 7.87 1.96
N ILE A 53 25.44 6.84 1.16
CA ILE A 53 24.21 6.07 1.35
C ILE A 53 24.53 4.60 1.50
N ILE A 54 23.90 3.98 2.51
CA ILE A 54 23.81 2.53 2.64
C ILE A 54 22.35 2.18 2.41
N ILE A 55 22.06 1.53 1.28
CA ILE A 55 20.70 1.22 0.86
C ILE A 55 20.33 -0.19 1.33
N GLY A 56 19.25 -0.29 2.11
CA GLY A 56 18.67 -1.55 2.54
C GLY A 56 17.29 -1.77 1.95
N SER A 57 17.05 -2.95 1.40
CA SER A 57 15.75 -3.33 0.84
C SER A 57 15.53 -4.84 0.94
N HIS A 58 14.29 -5.25 0.72
CA HIS A 58 13.94 -6.62 0.45
C HIS A 58 13.56 -6.80 -1.02
N LEU A 59 13.56 -8.03 -1.48
CA LEU A 59 13.05 -8.46 -2.76
C LEU A 59 12.34 -9.80 -2.57
N GLY A 60 11.05 -9.86 -2.90
CA GLY A 60 10.25 -11.07 -2.76
C GLY A 60 10.07 -11.54 -1.31
N ARG A 61 9.78 -12.82 -1.19
CA ARG A 61 9.59 -13.50 0.11
C ARG A 61 10.49 -14.73 0.19
N PRO A 62 11.81 -14.55 0.22
CA PRO A 62 12.74 -15.68 0.29
C PRO A 62 12.67 -16.38 1.65
N LYS A 63 13.00 -17.65 1.66
CA LYS A 63 13.17 -18.46 2.89
C LYS A 63 14.65 -18.63 3.29
N GLY A 64 15.53 -17.95 2.60
CA GLY A 64 16.98 -17.97 2.75
C GLY A 64 17.62 -17.37 1.52
N ALA A 65 18.95 -17.37 1.47
CA ALA A 65 19.69 -16.83 0.34
C ALA A 65 19.40 -17.62 -0.94
N THR A 66 19.03 -16.92 -2.00
CA THR A 66 18.74 -17.51 -3.31
C THR A 66 19.03 -16.50 -4.41
N ASP A 67 19.57 -16.95 -5.52
CA ASP A 67 19.87 -16.11 -6.67
C ASP A 67 18.62 -15.39 -7.22
N LYS A 68 17.47 -16.07 -7.21
CA LYS A 68 16.21 -15.53 -7.69
C LYS A 68 15.83 -14.21 -7.02
N PHE A 69 16.12 -14.06 -5.73
CA PHE A 69 15.76 -12.89 -4.94
C PHE A 69 16.97 -12.04 -4.55
N SER A 70 18.09 -12.21 -5.23
CA SER A 70 19.27 -11.36 -4.99
C SER A 70 19.05 -9.96 -5.54
N LEU A 71 19.40 -8.96 -4.75
CA LEU A 71 19.39 -7.56 -5.17
C LEU A 71 20.54 -7.23 -6.15
N LYS A 72 21.50 -8.15 -6.36
CA LYS A 72 22.56 -7.95 -7.35
C LYS A 72 22.02 -7.67 -8.76
N HIS A 73 20.86 -8.22 -9.08
CA HIS A 73 20.24 -8.07 -10.40
C HIS A 73 19.76 -6.65 -10.70
N ILE A 74 19.57 -5.81 -9.69
CA ILE A 74 19.08 -4.43 -9.88
C ILE A 74 20.15 -3.35 -9.76
N VAL A 75 21.36 -3.71 -9.33
CA VAL A 75 22.44 -2.75 -9.04
C VAL A 75 22.77 -1.85 -10.25
N ALA A 76 22.92 -2.44 -11.43
CA ALA A 76 23.24 -1.70 -12.64
C ALA A 76 22.14 -0.67 -12.98
N HIS A 77 20.87 -1.06 -12.83
CA HIS A 77 19.74 -0.18 -13.10
C HIS A 77 19.64 0.95 -12.08
N VAL A 78 19.82 0.64 -10.80
CA VAL A 78 19.83 1.66 -9.73
C VAL A 78 20.97 2.66 -9.97
N SER A 79 22.17 2.17 -10.34
CA SER A 79 23.29 3.04 -10.68
C SER A 79 22.96 3.98 -11.84
N LYS A 80 22.32 3.45 -12.87
CA LYS A 80 21.94 4.23 -14.06
C LYS A 80 20.95 5.36 -13.71
N VAL A 81 19.87 5.03 -12.99
CA VAL A 81 18.83 6.02 -12.69
C VAL A 81 19.24 7.00 -11.58
N LEU A 82 20.08 6.56 -10.65
CA LEU A 82 20.63 7.44 -9.60
C LEU A 82 21.72 8.38 -10.13
N GLY A 83 22.42 7.96 -11.18
CA GLY A 83 23.48 8.76 -11.79
C GLY A 83 24.84 8.64 -11.11
N VAL A 84 25.02 7.69 -10.20
CA VAL A 84 26.30 7.34 -9.58
C VAL A 84 26.47 5.82 -9.57
N GLU A 85 27.71 5.36 -9.58
CA GLU A 85 27.99 3.93 -9.44
C GLU A 85 27.61 3.45 -8.04
N VAL A 86 26.68 2.49 -7.95
CA VAL A 86 26.29 1.87 -6.69
C VAL A 86 27.11 0.62 -6.47
N GLN A 87 27.84 0.55 -5.36
CA GLN A 87 28.56 -0.63 -4.93
C GLN A 87 27.55 -1.65 -4.40
N PHE A 88 27.94 -2.92 -4.40
CA PHE A 88 27.11 -4.00 -3.87
C PHE A 88 27.87 -4.83 -2.84
N ALA A 89 27.23 -5.14 -1.72
CA ALA A 89 27.72 -6.12 -0.74
C ALA A 89 26.92 -7.40 -0.88
N ASN A 90 27.57 -8.52 -1.12
CA ASN A 90 26.94 -9.83 -1.37
C ASN A 90 26.23 -10.43 -0.15
N ASP A 91 26.33 -9.76 0.99
CA ASP A 91 25.65 -10.13 2.24
C ASP A 91 25.38 -8.82 2.98
N CYS A 92 24.21 -8.67 3.60
CA CYS A 92 23.92 -7.49 4.43
C CYS A 92 24.60 -7.56 5.81
N MET A 93 25.09 -8.72 6.19
CA MET A 93 25.91 -8.98 7.38
C MET A 93 27.32 -9.41 6.92
N GLY A 94 28.21 -9.63 7.76
CA GLY A 94 29.52 -10.13 7.41
C GLY A 94 30.56 -9.06 7.12
N GLU A 95 31.79 -9.50 6.82
CA GLU A 95 32.95 -8.62 6.70
C GLU A 95 32.90 -7.67 5.51
N GLU A 96 32.35 -8.13 4.38
CA GLU A 96 32.24 -7.30 3.17
C GLU A 96 31.34 -6.08 3.41
N ALA A 97 30.17 -6.29 4.01
CA ALA A 97 29.25 -5.21 4.33
C ALA A 97 29.87 -4.20 5.31
N VAL A 98 30.55 -4.69 6.33
CA VAL A 98 31.26 -3.86 7.31
C VAL A 98 32.35 -3.04 6.62
N ALA A 99 33.19 -3.67 5.82
CA ALA A 99 34.32 -3.01 5.15
C ALA A 99 33.84 -1.98 4.11
N LYS A 100 32.88 -2.33 3.28
CA LYS A 100 32.37 -1.42 2.24
C LYS A 100 31.61 -0.23 2.83
N SER A 101 30.81 -0.45 3.87
CA SER A 101 30.13 0.66 4.56
C SER A 101 31.11 1.61 5.26
N ALA A 102 32.13 1.06 5.90
CA ALA A 102 33.17 1.86 6.56
C ALA A 102 33.98 2.71 5.56
N ALA A 103 34.21 2.16 4.36
CA ALA A 103 35.04 2.81 3.32
C ALA A 103 34.28 3.82 2.47
N LEU A 104 32.95 3.94 2.62
CA LEU A 104 32.16 4.91 1.82
C LEU A 104 32.63 6.33 2.02
N LYS A 105 32.83 7.03 0.90
CA LYS A 105 33.15 8.45 0.85
C LYS A 105 31.92 9.28 0.50
N PRO A 106 31.93 10.60 0.81
CA PRO A 106 30.84 11.49 0.39
C PRO A 106 30.52 11.35 -1.10
N GLY A 107 29.24 11.22 -1.42
CA GLY A 107 28.76 11.03 -2.79
C GLY A 107 28.70 9.58 -3.25
N GLU A 108 29.14 8.63 -2.44
CA GLU A 108 29.13 7.20 -2.77
C GLU A 108 27.89 6.50 -2.19
N ALA A 109 27.49 5.40 -2.86
CA ALA A 109 26.34 4.60 -2.48
C ALA A 109 26.68 3.10 -2.46
N LEU A 110 26.17 2.40 -1.46
CA LEU A 110 26.29 0.95 -1.29
C LEU A 110 24.89 0.35 -1.17
N LEU A 111 24.59 -0.66 -1.98
CA LEU A 111 23.39 -1.49 -1.83
C LEU A 111 23.77 -2.79 -1.10
N LEU A 112 23.11 -3.06 0.00
CA LEU A 112 23.23 -4.33 0.71
C LEU A 112 22.42 -5.42 0.02
N GLU A 113 22.84 -6.69 0.14
CA GLU A 113 22.06 -7.83 -0.29
C GLU A 113 20.73 -7.90 0.46
N ASN A 114 19.76 -8.57 -0.12
CA ASN A 114 18.38 -8.71 0.35
C ASN A 114 18.31 -8.98 1.86
N LEU A 115 17.76 -8.03 2.59
CA LEU A 115 17.64 -8.10 4.05
C LEU A 115 16.82 -9.33 4.50
N ARG A 116 15.84 -9.75 3.69
CA ARG A 116 14.98 -10.90 3.99
C ARG A 116 15.65 -12.25 3.73
N PHE A 117 16.92 -12.26 3.30
CA PHE A 117 17.67 -13.51 3.34
C PHE A 117 17.88 -13.99 4.77
N TYR A 118 17.79 -13.07 5.74
CA TYR A 118 17.86 -13.37 7.17
C TYR A 118 16.47 -13.40 7.80
N ALA A 119 16.18 -14.45 8.56
CA ALA A 119 14.96 -14.56 9.34
C ALA A 119 14.83 -13.42 10.36
N GLU A 120 15.95 -12.89 10.79
CA GLU A 120 16.08 -11.79 11.75
C GLU A 120 15.46 -10.48 11.22
N GLU A 121 15.44 -10.27 9.92
CA GLU A 121 14.77 -9.09 9.37
C GLU A 121 13.29 -9.09 9.76
N GLU A 122 12.61 -10.21 9.60
CA GLU A 122 11.18 -10.34 9.93
C GLU A 122 10.96 -10.69 11.40
N GLY A 123 11.95 -11.25 12.07
CA GLY A 123 11.84 -11.68 13.46
C GLY A 123 10.95 -12.90 13.66
N LYS A 124 10.84 -13.76 12.63
CA LYS A 124 10.05 -14.97 12.64
C LYS A 124 10.95 -16.18 12.38
N PRO A 125 10.81 -17.28 13.16
CA PRO A 125 11.60 -18.46 12.94
C PRO A 125 11.30 -19.09 11.57
N ARG A 126 12.31 -19.73 10.98
CA ARG A 126 12.20 -20.45 9.70
C ARG A 126 12.66 -21.89 9.90
N GLY A 127 12.16 -22.78 9.04
CA GLY A 127 12.60 -24.18 9.02
C GLY A 127 12.04 -25.03 10.15
N LEU A 128 10.99 -24.59 10.85
CA LEU A 128 10.31 -25.42 11.84
C LEU A 128 9.56 -26.57 11.15
N ALA A 129 9.61 -27.76 11.77
CA ALA A 129 8.81 -28.89 11.32
C ALA A 129 7.32 -28.60 11.46
N GLU A 130 6.49 -29.14 10.55
CA GLU A 130 5.04 -28.95 10.58
C GLU A 130 4.41 -29.45 11.89
N ASP A 131 4.99 -30.51 12.46
CA ASP A 131 4.57 -31.15 13.71
C ASP A 131 5.27 -30.58 14.95
N ALA A 132 5.97 -29.46 14.83
CA ALA A 132 6.65 -28.82 15.96
C ALA A 132 5.66 -28.55 17.12
N THR A 133 6.12 -28.85 18.34
CA THR A 133 5.31 -28.58 19.53
C THR A 133 5.22 -27.09 19.81
N ASP A 134 4.23 -26.67 20.63
CA ASP A 134 4.11 -25.28 21.04
C ASP A 134 5.34 -24.79 21.81
N GLU A 135 5.98 -25.67 22.60
CA GLU A 135 7.24 -25.38 23.29
C GLU A 135 8.39 -25.15 22.31
N GLU A 136 8.50 -25.98 21.27
CA GLU A 136 9.51 -25.84 20.23
C GLU A 136 9.31 -24.54 19.44
N LYS A 137 8.06 -24.20 19.10
CA LYS A 137 7.72 -22.95 18.42
C LYS A 137 8.06 -21.72 19.28
N ALA A 138 7.74 -21.78 20.58
CA ALA A 138 8.03 -20.69 21.51
C ALA A 138 9.54 -20.49 21.69
N ALA A 139 10.32 -21.57 21.80
CA ALA A 139 11.76 -21.52 21.91
C ALA A 139 12.42 -20.94 20.64
N ALA A 140 11.95 -21.35 19.45
CA ALA A 140 12.44 -20.83 18.18
C ALA A 140 12.13 -19.33 18.03
N LYS A 141 10.93 -18.90 18.42
CA LYS A 141 10.54 -17.50 18.40
C LYS A 141 11.40 -16.64 19.33
N LYS A 142 11.68 -17.13 20.54
CA LYS A 142 12.56 -16.46 21.50
C LYS A 142 13.98 -16.32 20.95
N ALA A 143 14.50 -17.39 20.33
CA ALA A 143 15.84 -17.40 19.75
C ALA A 143 15.97 -16.39 18.61
N VAL A 144 15.03 -16.35 17.68
CA VAL A 144 15.07 -15.41 16.55
C VAL A 144 14.89 -13.97 17.03
N LYS A 145 14.11 -13.73 18.06
CA LYS A 145 13.97 -12.36 18.64
C LYS A 145 15.29 -11.89 19.27
N ALA A 146 16.03 -12.78 19.91
CA ALA A 146 17.34 -12.46 20.45
C ALA A 146 18.35 -12.15 19.32
N SER A 147 18.42 -12.99 18.29
CA SER A 147 19.30 -12.76 17.14
C SER A 147 18.86 -11.55 16.30
N GLN A 148 17.57 -11.23 16.27
CA GLN A 148 17.05 -10.02 15.62
C GLN A 148 17.64 -8.74 16.23
N LYS A 149 17.82 -8.70 17.54
CA LYS A 149 18.44 -7.54 18.22
C LYS A 149 19.87 -7.34 17.75
N GLU A 150 20.66 -8.40 17.66
CA GLU A 150 22.03 -8.33 17.19
C GLU A 150 22.11 -7.96 15.70
N PHE A 151 21.23 -8.52 14.88
CA PHE A 151 21.10 -8.18 13.46
C PHE A 151 20.81 -6.69 13.27
N THR A 152 19.81 -6.18 14.01
CA THR A 152 19.39 -4.78 13.94
C THR A 152 20.50 -3.83 14.38
N LYS A 153 21.15 -4.14 15.49
CA LYS A 153 22.28 -3.37 16.01
C LYS A 153 23.41 -3.27 14.99
N LYS A 154 23.71 -4.37 14.31
CA LYS A 154 24.74 -4.40 13.28
C LYS A 154 24.39 -3.54 12.07
N LEU A 155 23.15 -3.62 11.58
CA LEU A 155 22.69 -2.74 10.50
C LEU A 155 22.82 -1.27 10.91
N ALA A 156 22.40 -0.92 12.12
CA ALA A 156 22.48 0.45 12.62
C ALA A 156 23.94 0.94 12.72
N SER A 157 24.87 0.03 13.02
CA SER A 157 26.29 0.37 13.17
C SER A 157 26.98 0.85 11.88
N TYR A 158 26.36 0.61 10.72
CA TYR A 158 26.92 1.04 9.44
C TYR A 158 26.77 2.54 9.19
N ALA A 159 25.89 3.24 9.91
CA ALA A 159 25.47 4.58 9.55
C ALA A 159 25.42 5.54 10.74
N ASP A 160 25.44 6.82 10.43
CA ASP A 160 25.31 7.93 11.42
C ASP A 160 23.86 8.35 11.61
N CYS A 161 23.00 8.11 10.61
CA CYS A 161 21.59 8.47 10.64
C CYS A 161 20.76 7.43 9.87
N TYR A 162 19.44 7.46 10.13
CA TYR A 162 18.49 6.52 9.54
C TYR A 162 17.37 7.27 8.83
N VAL A 163 17.07 6.84 7.60
CA VAL A 163 15.97 7.37 6.79
C VAL A 163 15.06 6.21 6.39
N ASN A 164 13.79 6.30 6.77
CA ASN A 164 12.78 5.35 6.32
C ASN A 164 12.01 5.92 5.13
N ASP A 165 12.14 5.29 3.98
CA ASP A 165 11.47 5.68 2.73
C ASP A 165 10.66 4.53 2.12
N ALA A 166 10.23 3.58 2.95
CA ALA A 166 9.53 2.36 2.55
C ALA A 166 8.15 2.28 3.21
N PHE A 167 7.18 3.00 2.66
CA PHE A 167 5.82 3.01 3.22
C PHE A 167 5.13 1.64 3.09
N GLY A 168 5.37 0.91 1.99
CA GLY A 168 4.77 -0.41 1.77
C GLY A 168 5.07 -1.45 2.85
N THR A 169 6.12 -1.25 3.64
CA THR A 169 6.51 -2.12 4.76
C THR A 169 6.31 -1.47 6.13
N ALA A 170 5.73 -0.27 6.18
CA ALA A 170 5.57 0.50 7.43
C ALA A 170 4.65 -0.18 8.46
N HIS A 171 3.79 -1.08 8.03
CA HIS A 171 2.89 -1.85 8.89
C HIS A 171 3.56 -3.07 9.55
N ARG A 172 4.82 -3.34 9.24
CA ARG A 172 5.61 -4.46 9.79
C ARG A 172 6.67 -3.96 10.75
N ALA A 173 6.72 -4.56 11.93
CA ALA A 173 7.76 -4.28 12.93
C ALA A 173 9.03 -5.08 12.62
N HIS A 174 9.56 -4.93 11.40
CA HIS A 174 10.79 -5.60 10.98
C HIS A 174 12.04 -4.87 11.49
N ALA A 175 13.17 -5.53 11.45
CA ALA A 175 14.44 -4.98 11.92
C ALA A 175 14.77 -3.64 11.23
N SER A 176 14.76 -3.62 9.89
CA SER A 176 15.17 -2.45 9.12
C SER A 176 14.11 -1.37 8.95
N THR A 177 12.84 -1.67 9.25
CA THR A 177 11.72 -0.72 9.06
C THR A 177 11.27 -0.05 10.35
N ALA A 178 11.48 -0.69 11.49
CA ALA A 178 11.02 -0.19 12.78
C ALA A 178 12.08 -0.28 13.87
N LEU A 179 12.59 -1.48 14.16
CA LEU A 179 13.47 -1.71 15.32
C LEU A 179 14.78 -0.93 15.22
N ILE A 180 15.31 -0.75 14.03
CA ILE A 180 16.56 0.00 13.79
C ILE A 180 16.48 1.44 14.28
N ALA A 181 15.30 2.04 14.27
CA ALA A 181 15.12 3.43 14.72
C ALA A 181 15.48 3.63 16.19
N ASP A 182 15.40 2.59 17.02
CA ASP A 182 15.75 2.65 18.44
C ASP A 182 17.25 2.87 18.67
N TYR A 183 18.07 2.65 17.64
CA TYR A 183 19.53 2.84 17.71
C TYR A 183 19.97 4.23 17.26
N PHE A 184 19.05 5.11 16.95
CA PHE A 184 19.32 6.48 16.51
C PHE A 184 18.56 7.47 17.36
N ASP A 185 19.22 8.59 17.70
CA ASP A 185 18.58 9.70 18.40
C ASP A 185 17.48 10.31 17.53
N THR A 186 16.53 10.99 18.15
CA THR A 186 15.42 11.66 17.47
C THR A 186 15.88 12.59 16.34
N ASP A 187 17.03 13.25 16.52
CA ASP A 187 17.59 14.17 15.52
C ASP A 187 18.31 13.46 14.38
N ASN A 188 18.54 12.15 14.48
CA ASN A 188 19.28 11.36 13.50
C ASN A 188 18.43 10.28 12.84
N LYS A 189 17.12 10.40 12.95
CA LYS A 189 16.17 9.51 12.26
C LYS A 189 15.02 10.34 11.69
N MET A 190 14.60 10.01 10.47
CA MET A 190 13.60 10.79 9.74
C MET A 190 12.93 9.97 8.65
N PHE A 191 11.84 10.51 8.13
CA PHE A 191 11.21 9.98 6.92
C PHE A 191 11.94 10.49 5.68
N GLY A 192 12.03 9.66 4.64
CA GLY A 192 12.34 10.11 3.29
C GLY A 192 11.17 10.86 2.67
N TYR A 193 11.38 11.45 1.51
CA TYR A 193 10.33 12.23 0.82
C TYR A 193 9.10 11.40 0.49
N LEU A 194 9.28 10.16 0.03
CA LEU A 194 8.16 9.27 -0.29
C LEU A 194 7.33 8.99 0.95
N MET A 195 7.98 8.64 2.05
CA MET A 195 7.32 8.36 3.32
C MET A 195 6.59 9.60 3.85
N GLU A 196 7.18 10.79 3.76
CA GLU A 196 6.53 12.05 4.16
C GLU A 196 5.23 12.29 3.39
N LYS A 197 5.25 12.05 2.07
CA LYS A 197 4.05 12.21 1.23
C LYS A 197 2.95 11.24 1.62
N GLU A 198 3.31 9.97 1.86
CA GLU A 198 2.36 8.94 2.28
C GLU A 198 1.74 9.27 3.64
N VAL A 199 2.56 9.65 4.61
CA VAL A 199 2.09 10.03 5.97
C VAL A 199 1.18 11.24 5.90
N THR A 200 1.54 12.25 5.13
CA THR A 200 0.73 13.46 4.94
C THR A 200 -0.61 13.13 4.28
N ALA A 201 -0.60 12.27 3.26
CA ALA A 201 -1.83 11.87 2.57
C ALA A 201 -2.77 11.11 3.53
N VAL A 202 -2.25 10.20 4.33
CA VAL A 202 -3.02 9.47 5.34
C VAL A 202 -3.62 10.42 6.38
N ASP A 203 -2.83 11.39 6.86
CA ASP A 203 -3.32 12.37 7.84
C ASP A 203 -4.49 13.19 7.29
N LYS A 204 -4.49 13.52 6.00
CA LYS A 204 -5.59 14.29 5.38
C LYS A 204 -6.90 13.54 5.33
N ILE A 205 -6.87 12.21 5.30
CA ILE A 205 -8.10 11.39 5.29
C ILE A 205 -8.50 10.88 6.68
N LEU A 206 -7.62 10.91 7.66
CA LEU A 206 -7.89 10.39 8.99
C LEU A 206 -7.97 11.47 10.08
N ASN A 207 -7.18 12.52 9.99
CA ASN A 207 -7.00 13.49 11.08
C ASN A 207 -7.32 14.94 10.69
N ASP A 208 -6.95 15.38 9.49
CA ASP A 208 -7.19 16.74 8.99
C ASP A 208 -8.19 16.70 7.84
N ILE A 209 -9.43 16.35 8.17
CA ILE A 209 -10.46 16.07 7.19
C ILE A 209 -11.20 17.35 6.80
N LYS A 210 -11.20 17.68 5.51
CA LYS A 210 -12.05 18.73 4.93
C LYS A 210 -13.33 18.09 4.40
N ARG A 211 -14.47 18.58 4.83
CA ARG A 211 -15.76 17.99 4.53
C ARG A 211 -16.47 18.68 3.36
N PRO A 212 -17.29 17.96 2.60
CA PRO A 212 -17.70 16.56 2.77
C PRO A 212 -16.58 15.57 2.45
N PHE A 213 -16.45 14.51 3.26
CA PHE A 213 -15.53 13.40 3.02
C PHE A 213 -16.31 12.20 2.50
N THR A 214 -15.94 11.72 1.31
CA THR A 214 -16.52 10.53 0.68
C THR A 214 -15.46 9.45 0.53
N ALA A 215 -15.73 8.28 1.09
CA ALA A 215 -14.93 7.08 0.84
C ALA A 215 -15.67 6.17 -0.13
N ILE A 216 -14.93 5.62 -1.09
CA ILE A 216 -15.44 4.68 -2.10
C ILE A 216 -14.77 3.34 -1.84
N MET A 217 -15.55 2.38 -1.38
CA MET A 217 -15.09 1.03 -1.05
C MET A 217 -15.66 0.06 -2.08
N GLY A 218 -14.80 -0.42 -2.97
CA GLY A 218 -15.12 -1.45 -3.94
C GLY A 218 -14.48 -2.79 -3.56
N GLY A 219 -14.82 -3.82 -4.31
CA GLY A 219 -14.32 -5.16 -4.09
C GLY A 219 -15.44 -6.19 -4.01
N SER A 220 -15.08 -7.47 -3.90
CA SER A 220 -16.06 -8.56 -3.96
C SER A 220 -16.57 -9.00 -2.59
N LYS A 221 -15.81 -8.76 -1.51
CA LYS A 221 -16.09 -9.33 -0.18
C LYS A 221 -16.18 -8.26 0.90
N VAL A 222 -17.33 -8.20 1.57
CA VAL A 222 -17.56 -7.39 2.76
C VAL A 222 -16.60 -7.82 3.88
N SER A 223 -16.41 -9.13 4.05
CA SER A 223 -15.56 -9.71 5.09
C SER A 223 -14.12 -9.19 5.08
N SER A 224 -13.58 -8.87 3.89
CA SER A 224 -12.22 -8.35 3.76
C SER A 224 -12.09 -6.85 4.06
N LYS A 225 -13.21 -6.12 4.15
CA LYS A 225 -13.26 -4.67 4.30
C LYS A 225 -13.91 -4.17 5.59
N ILE A 226 -14.33 -5.07 6.48
CA ILE A 226 -15.10 -4.73 7.68
C ILE A 226 -14.41 -3.68 8.54
N GLU A 227 -13.15 -3.93 8.91
CA GLU A 227 -12.39 -3.04 9.80
C GLU A 227 -12.20 -1.65 9.19
N ILE A 228 -11.97 -1.61 7.88
CA ILE A 228 -11.84 -0.34 7.14
C ILE A 228 -13.18 0.41 7.17
N ILE A 229 -14.26 -0.27 6.83
CA ILE A 229 -15.61 0.33 6.81
C ILE A 229 -15.99 0.85 8.19
N GLU A 230 -15.80 0.06 9.23
CA GLU A 230 -16.15 0.45 10.60
C GLU A 230 -15.36 1.68 11.05
N ASN A 231 -14.06 1.75 10.77
CA ASN A 231 -13.27 2.91 11.12
C ASN A 231 -13.68 4.14 10.31
N LEU A 232 -13.99 3.97 9.02
CA LEU A 232 -14.43 5.07 8.17
C LEU A 232 -15.80 5.63 8.56
N LEU A 233 -16.71 4.81 9.10
CA LEU A 233 -18.04 5.26 9.54
C LEU A 233 -17.97 6.34 10.61
N SER A 234 -16.89 6.44 11.37
CA SER A 234 -16.67 7.51 12.34
C SER A 234 -16.05 8.78 11.74
N LYS A 235 -15.67 8.75 10.46
CA LYS A 235 -14.89 9.81 9.83
C LYS A 235 -15.53 10.42 8.59
N VAL A 236 -16.28 9.65 7.82
CA VAL A 236 -16.84 10.08 6.53
C VAL A 236 -18.22 10.70 6.66
N ASP A 237 -18.59 11.50 5.68
CA ASP A 237 -19.95 11.99 5.47
C ASP A 237 -20.72 11.08 4.53
N ASN A 238 -20.03 10.52 3.53
CA ASN A 238 -20.61 9.60 2.56
C ASN A 238 -19.71 8.35 2.45
N LEU A 239 -20.34 7.18 2.40
CA LEU A 239 -19.66 5.91 2.17
C LEU A 239 -20.32 5.23 0.97
N ILE A 240 -19.58 5.11 -0.12
CA ILE A 240 -20.02 4.38 -1.31
C ILE A 240 -19.52 2.95 -1.20
N ILE A 241 -20.44 1.99 -1.17
CA ILE A 241 -20.14 0.56 -1.25
C ILE A 241 -20.42 0.13 -2.69
N THR A 242 -19.41 -0.37 -3.38
CA THR A 242 -19.50 -0.69 -4.79
C THR A 242 -18.76 -2.00 -5.12
N GLY A 243 -18.75 -2.37 -6.40
CA GLY A 243 -18.23 -3.68 -6.82
C GLY A 243 -19.13 -4.82 -6.38
N GLY A 244 -18.57 -6.03 -6.28
CA GLY A 244 -19.34 -7.23 -5.88
C GLY A 244 -19.94 -7.16 -4.49
N MET A 245 -19.35 -6.36 -3.58
CA MET A 245 -19.88 -6.17 -2.23
C MET A 245 -21.31 -5.60 -2.23
N THR A 246 -21.67 -4.79 -3.22
CA THR A 246 -23.01 -4.17 -3.28
C THR A 246 -24.12 -5.22 -3.27
N PHE A 247 -23.88 -6.39 -3.87
CA PHE A 247 -24.89 -7.45 -3.97
C PHE A 247 -25.20 -8.12 -2.62
N THR A 248 -24.22 -8.18 -1.73
CA THR A 248 -24.48 -8.64 -0.36
C THR A 248 -25.42 -7.69 0.37
N PHE A 249 -25.22 -6.38 0.20
CA PHE A 249 -26.13 -5.36 0.77
C PHE A 249 -27.52 -5.41 0.11
N THR A 250 -27.58 -5.49 -1.20
CA THR A 250 -28.83 -5.53 -1.96
C THR A 250 -29.67 -6.74 -1.55
N LYS A 251 -29.06 -7.92 -1.45
CA LYS A 251 -29.76 -9.15 -1.03
C LYS A 251 -30.21 -9.06 0.43
N ALA A 252 -29.37 -8.50 1.32
CA ALA A 252 -29.73 -8.29 2.72
C ALA A 252 -30.95 -7.39 2.88
N LEU A 253 -31.15 -6.45 1.95
CA LEU A 253 -32.30 -5.55 1.92
C LEU A 253 -33.54 -6.19 1.22
N GLY A 254 -33.46 -7.45 0.81
CA GLY A 254 -34.56 -8.19 0.20
C GLY A 254 -34.57 -8.19 -1.34
N GLY A 255 -33.53 -7.64 -1.99
CA GLY A 255 -33.42 -7.61 -3.44
C GLY A 255 -33.03 -8.96 -4.04
N LYS A 256 -33.30 -9.11 -5.35
CA LYS A 256 -32.92 -10.27 -6.13
C LYS A 256 -31.69 -9.95 -6.96
N ILE A 257 -30.61 -10.69 -6.72
CA ILE A 257 -29.30 -10.43 -7.32
C ILE A 257 -28.88 -11.46 -8.38
N GLY A 258 -29.77 -12.40 -8.74
CA GLY A 258 -29.48 -13.47 -9.71
C GLY A 258 -28.31 -14.33 -9.27
N SER A 259 -27.36 -14.53 -10.18
CA SER A 259 -26.15 -15.31 -9.92
C SER A 259 -24.96 -14.43 -9.51
N SER A 260 -25.21 -13.18 -9.13
CA SER A 260 -24.16 -12.25 -8.70
C SER A 260 -23.45 -12.76 -7.46
N ILE A 261 -22.18 -12.37 -7.32
CA ILE A 261 -21.37 -12.72 -6.15
C ILE A 261 -22.02 -12.19 -4.87
N CYS A 262 -22.07 -13.02 -3.84
CA CYS A 262 -22.64 -12.62 -2.56
C CYS A 262 -22.05 -13.46 -1.42
N GLU A 263 -21.79 -12.80 -0.30
CA GLU A 263 -21.44 -13.46 0.95
C GLU A 263 -22.72 -13.60 1.81
N ASP A 264 -23.47 -14.69 1.58
CA ASP A 264 -24.76 -14.90 2.26
C ASP A 264 -24.66 -14.88 3.80
N ASP A 265 -23.56 -15.41 4.35
CA ASP A 265 -23.30 -15.41 5.79
C ASP A 265 -22.98 -14.01 6.36
N LYS A 266 -22.71 -13.02 5.49
CA LYS A 266 -22.41 -11.64 5.86
C LYS A 266 -23.59 -10.67 5.66
N MET A 267 -24.75 -11.17 5.23
CA MET A 267 -25.93 -10.32 5.12
C MET A 267 -26.34 -9.66 6.46
N PRO A 268 -26.34 -10.37 7.61
CA PRO A 268 -26.60 -9.71 8.90
C PRO A 268 -25.61 -8.56 9.19
N LEU A 269 -24.34 -8.75 8.86
CA LEU A 269 -23.31 -7.73 9.03
C LEU A 269 -23.59 -6.52 8.14
N ALA A 270 -24.00 -6.72 6.88
CA ALA A 270 -24.36 -5.64 5.98
C ALA A 270 -25.48 -4.76 6.59
N LEU A 271 -26.50 -5.40 7.19
CA LEU A 271 -27.57 -4.67 7.88
C LEU A 271 -27.07 -3.91 9.11
N GLU A 272 -26.14 -4.47 9.88
CA GLU A 272 -25.50 -3.79 11.01
C GLU A 272 -24.72 -2.56 10.55
N LEU A 273 -23.98 -2.65 9.44
CA LEU A 273 -23.23 -1.53 8.89
C LEU A 273 -24.15 -0.40 8.43
N ILE A 274 -25.30 -0.73 7.83
CA ILE A 274 -26.31 0.24 7.44
C ILE A 274 -26.81 0.98 8.69
N GLU A 275 -27.12 0.27 9.78
CA GLU A 275 -27.59 0.90 11.02
C GLU A 275 -26.49 1.76 11.68
N LYS A 276 -25.25 1.30 11.68
CA LYS A 276 -24.12 2.09 12.18
C LYS A 276 -23.94 3.38 11.39
N ALA A 277 -24.08 3.32 10.05
CA ALA A 277 -24.02 4.49 9.20
C ALA A 277 -25.09 5.52 9.61
N LYS A 278 -26.34 5.08 9.81
CA LYS A 278 -27.43 5.94 10.26
C LYS A 278 -27.13 6.60 11.61
N LYS A 279 -26.63 5.82 12.59
CA LYS A 279 -26.26 6.34 13.91
C LYS A 279 -25.16 7.39 13.84
N ASN A 280 -24.22 7.22 12.92
CA ASN A 280 -23.09 8.14 12.73
C ASN A 280 -23.42 9.29 11.76
N ASN A 281 -24.67 9.40 11.31
CA ASN A 281 -25.09 10.37 10.33
C ASN A 281 -24.28 10.32 9.02
N VAL A 282 -23.93 9.11 8.61
CA VAL A 282 -23.22 8.81 7.37
C VAL A 282 -24.21 8.35 6.31
N LYS A 283 -24.15 8.95 5.13
CA LYS A 283 -24.92 8.51 3.98
C LYS A 283 -24.21 7.31 3.33
N LEU A 284 -24.75 6.12 3.57
CA LEU A 284 -24.26 4.89 2.94
C LEU A 284 -24.99 4.71 1.60
N ILE A 285 -24.22 4.64 0.51
CA ILE A 285 -24.73 4.61 -0.86
C ILE A 285 -24.28 3.29 -1.50
N ILE A 286 -25.27 2.53 -2.00
CA ILE A 286 -25.05 1.32 -2.78
C ILE A 286 -25.52 1.53 -4.21
N ALA A 287 -25.14 0.62 -5.11
CA ALA A 287 -25.60 0.68 -6.50
C ALA A 287 -27.13 0.51 -6.60
N VAL A 288 -27.75 1.18 -7.55
CA VAL A 288 -29.19 1.08 -7.82
C VAL A 288 -29.48 0.35 -9.15
N ASP A 289 -28.49 0.26 -10.02
CA ASP A 289 -28.56 -0.50 -11.28
C ASP A 289 -27.21 -1.17 -11.56
N ALA A 290 -27.23 -2.13 -12.48
CA ALA A 290 -26.06 -2.90 -12.82
C ALA A 290 -26.01 -3.18 -14.32
N LYS A 291 -24.79 -3.30 -14.84
CA LYS A 291 -24.51 -3.93 -16.10
C LYS A 291 -24.32 -5.42 -15.84
N ILE A 292 -25.29 -6.22 -16.28
CA ILE A 292 -25.30 -7.66 -16.02
C ILE A 292 -24.82 -8.44 -17.24
N ALA A 293 -24.27 -9.63 -16.98
CA ALA A 293 -23.73 -10.52 -17.98
C ALA A 293 -24.26 -11.95 -17.75
N ASP A 294 -24.45 -12.70 -18.84
CA ASP A 294 -24.88 -14.10 -18.79
C ASP A 294 -23.71 -15.09 -18.61
N SER A 295 -22.46 -14.58 -18.64
CA SER A 295 -21.26 -15.37 -18.37
C SER A 295 -20.14 -14.42 -17.85
N PHE A 296 -19.13 -14.99 -17.18
CA PHE A 296 -17.96 -14.22 -16.76
C PHE A 296 -16.96 -14.13 -17.92
N SER A 297 -17.23 -13.21 -18.84
CA SER A 297 -16.43 -13.01 -20.06
C SER A 297 -16.61 -11.59 -20.56
N ASN A 298 -15.55 -11.01 -21.14
CA ASN A 298 -15.66 -9.72 -21.81
C ASN A 298 -16.67 -9.72 -22.95
N ASP A 299 -16.87 -10.88 -23.59
CA ASP A 299 -17.76 -11.05 -24.73
C ASP A 299 -19.16 -11.56 -24.37
N ALA A 300 -19.49 -11.60 -23.09
CA ALA A 300 -20.80 -12.01 -22.60
C ALA A 300 -21.90 -11.11 -23.17
N ASN A 301 -23.13 -11.67 -23.31
CA ASN A 301 -24.30 -10.85 -23.54
C ASN A 301 -24.55 -9.97 -22.32
N THR A 302 -24.92 -8.73 -22.55
CA THR A 302 -25.09 -7.72 -21.48
C THR A 302 -26.43 -7.03 -21.57
N GLN A 303 -26.91 -6.57 -20.43
CA GLN A 303 -28.03 -5.64 -20.34
C GLN A 303 -27.92 -4.83 -19.04
N PHE A 304 -28.63 -3.70 -18.99
CA PHE A 304 -28.74 -2.90 -17.78
C PHE A 304 -30.07 -3.19 -17.11
N VAL A 305 -30.02 -3.47 -15.81
CA VAL A 305 -31.21 -3.70 -14.99
C VAL A 305 -31.07 -3.03 -13.65
N ASP A 306 -32.18 -2.83 -12.94
CA ASP A 306 -32.10 -2.39 -11.53
C ASP A 306 -31.41 -3.48 -10.70
N ASP A 307 -30.68 -3.05 -9.69
CA ASP A 307 -29.78 -3.90 -8.92
C ASP A 307 -30.49 -4.96 -8.07
N ASP A 308 -31.77 -4.74 -7.77
CA ASP A 308 -32.62 -5.60 -6.96
C ASP A 308 -33.53 -6.56 -7.75
N VAL A 309 -33.41 -6.59 -9.06
CA VAL A 309 -34.20 -7.44 -9.97
C VAL A 309 -33.35 -8.16 -11.03
N ILE A 310 -32.16 -8.59 -10.65
CA ILE A 310 -31.27 -9.32 -11.56
C ILE A 310 -31.81 -10.75 -11.78
N PRO A 311 -32.04 -11.17 -13.03
CA PRO A 311 -32.54 -12.52 -13.34
C PRO A 311 -31.57 -13.63 -12.97
N ASP A 312 -32.10 -14.80 -12.66
CA ASP A 312 -31.28 -16.01 -12.46
C ASP A 312 -30.44 -16.29 -13.72
N GLY A 313 -29.19 -16.75 -13.51
CA GLY A 313 -28.24 -17.00 -14.58
C GLY A 313 -27.51 -15.75 -15.06
N TRP A 314 -27.85 -14.58 -14.55
CA TRP A 314 -27.17 -13.32 -14.83
C TRP A 314 -26.46 -12.80 -13.60
N SER A 315 -25.30 -12.18 -13.79
CA SER A 315 -24.48 -11.60 -12.72
C SER A 315 -24.16 -10.15 -13.01
N GLY A 316 -24.21 -9.30 -11.99
CA GLY A 316 -23.74 -7.93 -12.11
C GLY A 316 -22.21 -7.88 -12.19
N LEU A 317 -21.67 -7.29 -13.24
CA LEU A 317 -20.23 -7.16 -13.44
C LEU A 317 -19.73 -5.72 -13.45
N ASP A 318 -20.65 -4.74 -13.46
CA ASP A 318 -20.33 -3.32 -13.30
C ASP A 318 -21.62 -2.59 -12.86
N ILE A 319 -21.45 -1.34 -12.45
CA ILE A 319 -22.57 -0.44 -12.16
C ILE A 319 -23.23 0.02 -13.48
N GLY A 320 -24.48 0.43 -13.37
CA GLY A 320 -25.22 1.00 -14.50
C GLY A 320 -25.18 2.54 -14.53
N PRO A 321 -25.81 3.13 -15.56
CA PRO A 321 -25.75 4.59 -15.76
C PRO A 321 -26.41 5.41 -14.65
N LYS A 322 -27.46 4.91 -14.02
CA LYS A 322 -28.11 5.60 -12.89
C LYS A 322 -27.18 5.68 -11.69
N THR A 323 -26.48 4.60 -11.40
CA THR A 323 -25.49 4.54 -10.32
C THR A 323 -24.31 5.45 -10.60
N GLU A 324 -23.81 5.45 -11.84
CA GLU A 324 -22.72 6.35 -12.26
C GLU A 324 -23.06 7.81 -11.98
N GLU A 325 -24.28 8.22 -12.30
CA GLU A 325 -24.77 9.60 -12.07
C GLU A 325 -24.83 9.93 -10.59
N ILE A 326 -25.37 9.02 -9.76
CA ILE A 326 -25.45 9.20 -8.31
C ILE A 326 -24.05 9.32 -7.70
N TYR A 327 -23.16 8.42 -8.06
CA TYR A 327 -21.78 8.42 -7.54
C TYR A 327 -21.03 9.67 -7.96
N ALA A 328 -21.13 10.06 -9.24
CA ALA A 328 -20.47 11.24 -9.76
C ALA A 328 -20.90 12.52 -9.03
N LYS A 329 -22.18 12.66 -8.77
CA LYS A 329 -22.72 13.82 -8.03
C LYS A 329 -22.13 13.92 -6.64
N VAL A 330 -22.14 12.84 -5.88
CA VAL A 330 -21.59 12.80 -4.52
C VAL A 330 -20.09 13.10 -4.52
N ILE A 331 -19.36 12.47 -5.44
CA ILE A 331 -17.90 12.64 -5.56
C ILE A 331 -17.54 14.08 -5.89
N LYS A 332 -18.22 14.69 -6.86
CA LYS A 332 -17.95 16.08 -7.30
C LYS A 332 -18.21 17.12 -6.21
N GLU A 333 -19.13 16.86 -5.31
CA GLU A 333 -19.46 17.74 -4.18
C GLU A 333 -18.48 17.56 -2.99
N SER A 334 -17.61 16.58 -3.03
CA SER A 334 -16.70 16.22 -1.93
C SER A 334 -15.45 17.09 -1.91
N LYS A 335 -14.92 17.30 -0.70
CA LYS A 335 -13.64 18.01 -0.46
C LYS A 335 -12.51 17.07 -0.10
N THR A 336 -12.84 15.88 0.39
CA THR A 336 -11.90 14.80 0.67
C THR A 336 -12.46 13.50 0.08
N ILE A 337 -11.63 12.77 -0.63
CA ILE A 337 -12.04 11.55 -1.32
C ILE A 337 -10.99 10.46 -1.07
N LEU A 338 -11.47 9.28 -0.67
CA LEU A 338 -10.67 8.06 -0.63
C LEU A 338 -11.28 7.04 -1.59
N TRP A 339 -10.48 6.55 -2.52
CA TRP A 339 -10.90 5.50 -3.44
C TRP A 339 -10.11 4.23 -3.21
N ASN A 340 -10.81 3.16 -2.80
CA ASN A 340 -10.25 1.83 -2.60
C ASN A 340 -11.19 0.77 -3.18
N GLY A 341 -10.89 0.31 -4.37
CA GLY A 341 -11.60 -0.76 -5.05
C GLY A 341 -12.50 -0.33 -6.22
N PRO A 342 -12.51 -1.11 -7.29
CA PRO A 342 -13.28 -0.80 -8.51
C PRO A 342 -14.77 -1.02 -8.32
N THR A 343 -15.56 -0.49 -9.26
CA THR A 343 -17.02 -0.65 -9.29
C THR A 343 -17.47 -1.96 -9.95
N GLY A 344 -16.56 -2.65 -10.62
CA GLY A 344 -16.86 -3.87 -11.37
C GLY A 344 -15.59 -4.56 -11.84
N VAL A 345 -15.74 -5.47 -12.80
CA VAL A 345 -14.66 -6.25 -13.39
C VAL A 345 -13.95 -5.41 -14.45
N PHE A 346 -13.21 -4.41 -14.01
CA PHE A 346 -12.58 -3.40 -14.88
C PHE A 346 -11.51 -3.98 -15.82
N GLU A 347 -11.00 -5.16 -15.52
CA GLU A 347 -10.06 -5.89 -16.39
C GLU A 347 -10.70 -6.26 -17.72
N PHE A 348 -12.02 -6.44 -17.73
CA PHE A 348 -12.79 -6.57 -18.95
C PHE A 348 -13.18 -5.20 -19.48
N GLU A 349 -12.77 -4.87 -20.69
CA GLU A 349 -13.06 -3.58 -21.33
C GLU A 349 -14.55 -3.22 -21.25
N ASN A 350 -15.42 -4.20 -21.52
CA ASN A 350 -16.87 -3.98 -21.53
C ASN A 350 -17.50 -3.77 -20.15
N PHE A 351 -16.73 -3.97 -19.07
CA PHE A 351 -17.18 -3.79 -17.69
C PHE A 351 -16.30 -2.80 -16.93
N SER A 352 -15.60 -1.92 -17.64
CA SER A 352 -14.68 -0.92 -17.09
C SER A 352 -15.26 0.48 -16.99
N HIS A 353 -16.41 0.73 -17.61
CA HIS A 353 -16.98 2.07 -17.74
C HIS A 353 -17.33 2.69 -16.37
N GLY A 354 -17.89 1.92 -15.46
CA GLY A 354 -18.22 2.40 -14.11
C GLY A 354 -17.01 2.87 -13.33
N SER A 355 -15.94 2.08 -13.34
CA SER A 355 -14.68 2.44 -12.65
C SER A 355 -14.03 3.68 -13.29
N LYS A 356 -14.08 3.78 -14.61
CA LYS A 356 -13.60 4.96 -15.34
C LYS A 356 -14.42 6.20 -14.97
N SER A 357 -15.73 6.07 -14.92
CA SER A 357 -16.65 7.16 -14.51
C SER A 357 -16.35 7.68 -13.11
N VAL A 358 -16.11 6.78 -12.16
CA VAL A 358 -15.69 7.14 -10.79
C VAL A 358 -14.36 7.90 -10.82
N GLY A 359 -13.37 7.38 -11.53
CA GLY A 359 -12.06 8.02 -11.66
C GLY A 359 -12.15 9.43 -12.26
N GLU A 360 -12.94 9.61 -13.30
CA GLU A 360 -13.15 10.91 -13.94
C GLU A 360 -13.85 11.91 -13.00
N ALA A 361 -14.82 11.46 -12.22
CA ALA A 361 -15.48 12.29 -11.21
C ALA A 361 -14.51 12.75 -10.12
N ILE A 362 -13.62 11.85 -9.69
CA ILE A 362 -12.58 12.17 -8.70
C ILE A 362 -11.61 13.21 -9.26
N VAL A 363 -11.19 13.07 -10.50
CA VAL A 363 -10.29 14.03 -11.18
C VAL A 363 -10.96 15.41 -11.26
N GLU A 364 -12.24 15.47 -11.60
CA GLU A 364 -12.99 16.73 -11.66
C GLU A 364 -13.09 17.38 -10.28
N ALA A 365 -13.42 16.61 -9.24
CA ALA A 365 -13.46 17.13 -7.86
C ALA A 365 -12.08 17.64 -7.41
N THR A 366 -11.02 16.94 -7.77
CA THR A 366 -9.64 17.32 -7.45
C THR A 366 -9.25 18.63 -8.13
N LYS A 367 -9.64 18.79 -9.40
CA LYS A 367 -9.43 20.03 -10.15
C LYS A 367 -10.12 21.23 -9.48
N ASN A 368 -11.23 20.98 -8.81
CA ASN A 368 -12.02 22.01 -8.10
C ASN A 368 -11.62 22.16 -6.62
N GLY A 369 -10.48 21.62 -6.23
CA GLY A 369 -9.88 21.83 -4.91
C GLY A 369 -10.04 20.71 -3.90
N ALA A 370 -10.64 19.57 -4.27
CA ALA A 370 -10.70 18.41 -3.37
C ALA A 370 -9.35 17.74 -3.23
N PHE A 371 -9.13 17.12 -2.08
CA PHE A 371 -8.01 16.19 -1.88
C PHE A 371 -8.47 14.76 -2.14
N SER A 372 -7.81 14.06 -3.04
CA SER A 372 -8.14 12.70 -3.40
C SER A 372 -6.96 11.75 -3.20
N LEU A 373 -7.20 10.66 -2.47
CA LEU A 373 -6.26 9.59 -2.23
C LEU A 373 -6.78 8.31 -2.87
N VAL A 374 -5.98 7.72 -3.74
CA VAL A 374 -6.26 6.42 -4.37
C VAL A 374 -5.30 5.40 -3.80
N GLY A 375 -5.83 4.29 -3.32
CA GLY A 375 -5.00 3.23 -2.74
C GLY A 375 -5.60 1.85 -2.88
N GLY A 376 -4.72 0.86 -2.83
CA GLY A 376 -5.03 -0.53 -3.10
C GLY A 376 -4.70 -0.92 -4.54
N GLY A 377 -4.26 -2.17 -4.74
CA GLY A 377 -3.75 -2.64 -6.03
C GLY A 377 -4.69 -2.41 -7.21
N ASP A 378 -5.96 -2.74 -7.04
CA ASP A 378 -6.96 -2.62 -8.11
C ASP A 378 -7.28 -1.16 -8.44
N SER A 379 -7.35 -0.29 -7.44
CA SER A 379 -7.62 1.14 -7.65
C SER A 379 -6.46 1.81 -8.37
N VAL A 380 -5.23 1.48 -7.99
CA VAL A 380 -4.02 1.96 -8.65
C VAL A 380 -3.99 1.47 -10.10
N ALA A 381 -4.32 0.19 -10.34
CA ALA A 381 -4.44 -0.36 -11.68
C ALA A 381 -5.49 0.39 -12.52
N CYS A 382 -6.63 0.75 -11.92
CA CYS A 382 -7.68 1.54 -12.59
C CYS A 382 -7.17 2.91 -13.03
N VAL A 383 -6.57 3.69 -12.12
CA VAL A 383 -6.10 5.06 -12.48
C VAL A 383 -5.01 5.01 -13.53
N ASN A 384 -4.15 4.00 -13.51
CA ASN A 384 -3.11 3.82 -14.51
C ASN A 384 -3.70 3.40 -15.87
N LYS A 385 -4.63 2.44 -15.86
CA LYS A 385 -5.29 1.98 -17.09
C LYS A 385 -6.02 3.11 -17.83
N PHE A 386 -6.68 3.98 -17.08
CA PHE A 386 -7.46 5.09 -17.66
C PHE A 386 -6.67 6.39 -17.82
N GLY A 387 -5.37 6.39 -17.48
CA GLY A 387 -4.53 7.59 -17.61
C GLY A 387 -4.92 8.73 -16.67
N LEU A 388 -5.46 8.43 -15.50
CA LEU A 388 -6.01 9.41 -14.54
C LEU A 388 -5.09 9.69 -13.34
N ALA A 389 -3.94 9.02 -13.26
CA ALA A 389 -3.05 9.13 -12.10
C ALA A 389 -2.61 10.56 -11.79
N ASP A 390 -2.33 11.36 -12.82
CA ASP A 390 -1.89 12.75 -12.65
C ASP A 390 -3.03 13.69 -12.25
N GLY A 391 -4.26 13.27 -12.40
CA GLY A 391 -5.45 14.07 -12.08
C GLY A 391 -5.94 13.92 -10.64
N VAL A 392 -5.47 12.93 -9.90
CA VAL A 392 -5.78 12.75 -8.48
C VAL A 392 -4.67 13.35 -7.62
N SER A 393 -4.97 13.66 -6.35
CA SER A 393 -4.00 14.32 -5.48
C SER A 393 -2.83 13.39 -5.12
N TYR A 394 -3.11 12.14 -4.81
CA TYR A 394 -2.08 11.17 -4.45
C TYR A 394 -2.49 9.74 -4.75
N VAL A 395 -1.58 8.98 -5.37
CA VAL A 395 -1.72 7.54 -5.57
C VAL A 395 -0.77 6.85 -4.60
N SER A 396 -1.32 6.15 -3.61
CA SER A 396 -0.50 5.51 -2.58
C SER A 396 0.25 4.30 -3.12
N THR A 397 1.50 4.16 -2.71
CA THR A 397 2.33 2.99 -2.97
C THR A 397 2.20 1.93 -1.87
N GLY A 398 1.43 2.25 -0.83
CA GLY A 398 1.44 1.54 0.44
C GLY A 398 0.71 0.20 0.48
N GLY A 399 -0.20 -0.05 -0.44
CA GLY A 399 -0.97 -1.31 -0.44
C GLY A 399 -1.52 -1.67 0.94
N GLY A 400 -1.02 -2.77 1.52
CA GLY A 400 -1.45 -3.24 2.85
C GLY A 400 -1.18 -2.25 3.98
N ALA A 401 -0.10 -1.48 3.91
CA ALA A 401 0.19 -0.47 4.94
C ALA A 401 -0.86 0.64 4.95
N LEU A 402 -1.28 1.10 3.78
CA LEU A 402 -2.36 2.08 3.69
C LEU A 402 -3.66 1.53 4.27
N LEU A 403 -4.02 0.31 3.93
CA LEU A 403 -5.25 -0.32 4.42
C LEU A 403 -5.24 -0.46 5.94
N GLU A 404 -4.13 -0.88 6.54
CA GLU A 404 -4.01 -0.96 8.01
C GLU A 404 -4.08 0.42 8.68
N ALA A 405 -3.53 1.46 8.04
CA ALA A 405 -3.68 2.83 8.53
C ALA A 405 -5.14 3.28 8.51
N ILE A 406 -5.87 2.98 7.45
CA ILE A 406 -7.30 3.30 7.32
C ILE A 406 -8.13 2.50 8.33
N GLU A 407 -7.72 1.28 8.69
CA GLU A 407 -8.34 0.48 9.75
C GLU A 407 -8.13 1.10 11.15
N GLY A 408 -7.32 2.13 11.25
CA GLY A 408 -7.02 2.80 12.53
C GLY A 408 -5.83 2.20 13.29
N LYS A 409 -5.08 1.30 12.67
CA LYS A 409 -3.91 0.67 13.29
C LYS A 409 -2.71 1.60 13.30
N VAL A 410 -1.93 1.54 14.36
CA VAL A 410 -0.63 2.23 14.42
C VAL A 410 0.36 1.47 13.54
N LEU A 411 1.02 2.19 12.62
CA LEU A 411 2.05 1.59 11.76
C LEU A 411 3.42 1.65 12.45
N PRO A 412 4.04 0.50 12.74
CA PRO A 412 5.32 0.47 13.48
C PRO A 412 6.44 1.29 12.84
N GLY A 413 6.54 1.28 11.51
CA GLY A 413 7.56 2.05 10.78
C GLY A 413 7.38 3.56 10.89
N ILE A 414 6.17 4.03 11.12
CA ILE A 414 5.87 5.45 11.33
C ILE A 414 6.09 5.81 12.80
N ALA A 415 5.54 5.02 13.71
CA ALA A 415 5.67 5.24 15.15
C ALA A 415 7.14 5.27 15.61
N ALA A 416 7.99 4.43 15.04
CA ALA A 416 9.41 4.35 15.36
C ALA A 416 10.16 5.67 15.06
N ILE A 417 9.73 6.42 14.06
CA ILE A 417 10.32 7.71 13.70
C ILE A 417 9.69 8.85 14.53
N LYS A 418 8.38 8.85 14.66
CA LYS A 418 7.66 9.89 15.41
C LYS A 418 7.91 9.83 16.91
N GLY A 419 8.19 8.66 17.43
CA GLY A 419 8.41 8.40 18.85
C GLY A 419 7.15 8.04 19.60
#